data_5ac6122d5e82d6e2ba61eafa1da3a10a
#
_entry.id   5ac6122d5e82d6e2ba61eafa1da3a10a
#
_cell.length_a   1.000
_cell.length_b   1.000
_cell.length_c   1.000
_cell.angle_alpha   90.00
_cell.angle_beta   90.00
_cell.angle_gamma   90.00
#
_symmetry.space_group_name_H-M   'P 1'
#
loop_
_entity.id
_entity.type
_entity.pdbx_description
1 polymer ?
#
loop_
_entity_poly.entity_id
_entity_poly.type
_entity_poly.pdbx_seq_one_letter_code
_entity_poly.pdbx_strand_id
1 'polypeptide(L)'
;MAEAFDATQAVARILAEHGPLSEDDIARRLLDSGVADPDAVLRALRLETEWPARQLVDDRWVWLPTLLAGRVFTHRLGADEAVHDMLGVTPDLDPITTLCEHEEYGRLADGSAARIVLAGYDEELLERRGIPDEAIDPGGALLLEPGTLATLGAAAGDLVGVRLTAAGLVLERIGTAGADTSVGARLAELVDPDEPAFFPAAVWTACVDDPAAFTEPVAPLREILDQHGLTHEDDWLAPGGFNFDAWRFENRCELLAFRHDLDPNDAVALYTLIKLHETMSLLLEATDPDELPRDVLATAAETATETGSDSLVDLLGDIGAALADPLLAELLVAETVGTDSGGAAALGLLTEMLEPKVPRAARVA
;
A
#
# COMPACT_ATOMS: atom_id res chain seq x y z
N MET A 1 27.78 5.80 -10.33
CA MET A 1 26.74 5.53 -11.36
C MET A 1 27.08 4.32 -12.24
N ALA A 2 28.25 4.18 -12.83
CA ALA A 2 28.59 3.01 -13.65
C ALA A 2 28.62 1.68 -12.87
N GLU A 3 29.12 1.67 -11.64
CA GLU A 3 29.15 0.45 -10.79
C GLU A 3 27.75 0.02 -10.31
N ALA A 4 26.87 0.95 -10.01
CA ALA A 4 25.49 0.64 -9.61
C ALA A 4 24.67 0.05 -10.78
N PHE A 5 24.86 0.57 -12.00
CA PHE A 5 24.22 0.05 -13.20
C PHE A 5 24.66 -1.39 -13.54
N ASP A 6 25.94 -1.71 -13.28
CA ASP A 6 26.47 -3.06 -13.49
C ASP A 6 25.92 -4.07 -12.46
N ALA A 7 25.71 -3.63 -11.22
CA ALA A 7 25.15 -4.46 -10.14
C ALA A 7 23.68 -4.83 -10.40
N THR A 8 22.85 -3.88 -10.82
CA THR A 8 21.44 -4.12 -11.19
C THR A 8 21.33 -5.15 -12.31
N GLN A 9 22.12 -5.01 -13.35
CA GLN A 9 22.13 -5.94 -14.47
C GLN A 9 22.58 -7.34 -14.05
N ALA A 10 23.54 -7.45 -13.12
CA ALA A 10 23.98 -8.73 -12.60
C ALA A 10 22.86 -9.44 -11.82
N VAL A 11 22.17 -8.73 -10.92
CA VAL A 11 21.02 -9.29 -10.19
C VAL A 11 19.88 -9.68 -11.15
N ALA A 12 19.51 -8.79 -12.07
CA ALA A 12 18.47 -9.06 -13.06
C ALA A 12 18.76 -10.35 -13.84
N ARG A 13 19.98 -10.52 -14.33
CA ARG A 13 20.40 -11.72 -15.07
C ARG A 13 20.35 -12.97 -14.19
N ILE A 14 20.87 -12.88 -12.95
CA ILE A 14 20.88 -14.01 -12.02
C ILE A 14 19.46 -14.49 -11.72
N LEU A 15 18.57 -13.56 -11.38
CA LEU A 15 17.18 -13.89 -11.05
C LEU A 15 16.39 -14.36 -12.29
N ALA A 16 16.61 -13.76 -13.46
CA ALA A 16 15.96 -14.18 -14.70
C ALA A 16 16.39 -15.58 -15.17
N GLU A 17 17.67 -15.93 -14.98
CA GLU A 17 18.22 -17.23 -15.42
C GLU A 17 17.93 -18.38 -14.45
N HIS A 18 17.86 -18.09 -13.15
CA HIS A 18 17.82 -19.12 -12.12
C HIS A 18 16.51 -19.19 -11.33
N GLY A 19 15.59 -18.24 -11.58
CA GLY A 19 14.30 -18.17 -10.89
C GLY A 19 14.40 -17.61 -9.47
N PRO A 20 13.44 -17.92 -8.60
CA PRO A 20 13.45 -17.44 -7.22
C PRO A 20 14.65 -17.92 -6.43
N LEU A 21 15.37 -17.01 -5.77
CA LEU A 21 16.59 -17.28 -5.01
C LEU A 21 16.57 -16.62 -3.63
N SER A 22 17.16 -17.29 -2.64
CA SER A 22 17.48 -16.65 -1.37
C SER A 22 18.61 -15.62 -1.54
N GLU A 23 18.74 -14.70 -0.60
CA GLU A 23 19.83 -13.72 -0.60
C GLU A 23 21.21 -14.39 -0.59
N ASP A 24 21.38 -15.49 0.16
CA ASP A 24 22.63 -16.27 0.19
C ASP A 24 22.98 -16.85 -1.18
N ASP A 25 21.98 -17.32 -1.92
CA ASP A 25 22.19 -17.85 -3.27
C ASP A 25 22.52 -16.73 -4.27
N ILE A 26 21.88 -15.56 -4.14
CA ILE A 26 22.20 -14.38 -4.94
C ILE A 26 23.64 -13.94 -4.64
N ALA A 27 24.02 -13.79 -3.36
CA ALA A 27 25.37 -13.40 -2.95
C ALA A 27 26.43 -14.34 -3.52
N ARG A 28 26.20 -15.66 -3.43
CA ARG A 28 27.12 -16.68 -3.99
C ARG A 28 27.30 -16.51 -5.48
N ARG A 29 26.21 -16.31 -6.23
CA ARG A 29 26.26 -16.13 -7.68
C ARG A 29 26.88 -14.80 -8.11
N LEU A 30 26.70 -13.75 -7.32
CA LEU A 30 27.38 -12.46 -7.52
C LEU A 30 28.89 -12.63 -7.38
N LEU A 31 29.36 -13.35 -6.35
CA LEU A 31 30.77 -13.67 -6.18
C LEU A 31 31.33 -14.49 -7.36
N ASP A 32 30.59 -15.51 -7.80
CA ASP A 32 30.97 -16.35 -8.96
C ASP A 32 31.04 -15.52 -10.26
N SER A 33 30.25 -14.44 -10.36
CA SER A 33 30.28 -13.49 -11.48
C SER A 33 31.38 -12.45 -11.38
N GLY A 34 32.16 -12.43 -10.28
CA GLY A 34 33.25 -11.51 -10.07
C GLY A 34 32.84 -10.17 -9.40
N VAL A 35 31.65 -10.09 -8.82
CA VAL A 35 31.25 -8.93 -8.01
C VAL A 35 32.04 -8.93 -6.71
N ALA A 36 32.75 -7.83 -6.44
CA ALA A 36 33.68 -7.76 -5.32
C ALA A 36 33.00 -7.59 -3.95
N ASP A 37 31.83 -6.94 -3.90
CA ASP A 37 31.05 -6.68 -2.68
C ASP A 37 29.56 -7.06 -2.89
N PRO A 38 29.21 -8.34 -2.74
CA PRO A 38 27.82 -8.78 -2.84
C PRO A 38 26.90 -8.18 -1.78
N ASP A 39 27.43 -7.91 -0.58
CA ASP A 39 26.62 -7.35 0.51
C ASP A 39 26.17 -5.92 0.22
N ALA A 40 27.00 -5.14 -0.48
CA ALA A 40 26.58 -3.81 -0.95
C ALA A 40 25.45 -3.91 -1.99
N VAL A 41 25.50 -4.93 -2.87
CA VAL A 41 24.46 -5.18 -3.87
C VAL A 41 23.16 -5.63 -3.20
N LEU A 42 23.21 -6.52 -2.21
CA LEU A 42 22.04 -6.96 -1.46
C LEU A 42 21.41 -5.82 -0.64
N ARG A 43 22.23 -4.94 -0.04
CA ARG A 43 21.68 -3.73 0.61
C ARG A 43 20.97 -2.82 -0.38
N ALA A 44 21.53 -2.63 -1.58
CA ALA A 44 20.88 -1.87 -2.63
C ALA A 44 19.57 -2.55 -3.07
N LEU A 45 19.56 -3.85 -3.26
CA LEU A 45 18.38 -4.63 -3.62
C LEU A 45 17.20 -4.43 -2.64
N ARG A 46 17.49 -4.36 -1.33
CA ARG A 46 16.48 -4.13 -0.28
C ARG A 46 15.96 -2.69 -0.24
N LEU A 47 16.74 -1.73 -0.70
CA LEU A 47 16.42 -0.30 -0.60
C LEU A 47 15.85 0.27 -1.91
N GLU A 48 16.16 -0.36 -3.05
CA GLU A 48 15.76 0.13 -4.37
C GLU A 48 14.37 -0.40 -4.75
N THR A 49 13.39 0.44 -4.59
CA THR A 49 12.01 0.13 -4.97
C THR A 49 11.77 0.21 -6.48
N GLU A 50 12.63 0.91 -7.23
CA GLU A 50 12.53 1.07 -8.68
C GLU A 50 12.98 -0.18 -9.47
N TRP A 51 13.71 -1.11 -8.82
CA TRP A 51 14.11 -2.33 -9.51
C TRP A 51 12.93 -3.30 -9.62
N PRO A 52 12.77 -3.99 -10.75
CA PRO A 52 11.75 -5.03 -10.90
C PRO A 52 12.05 -6.33 -10.12
N ALA A 53 13.07 -6.33 -9.26
CA ALA A 53 13.35 -7.42 -8.34
C ALA A 53 12.48 -7.23 -7.09
N ARG A 54 11.76 -8.27 -6.68
CA ARG A 54 10.87 -8.23 -5.52
C ARG A 54 11.04 -9.45 -4.64
N GLN A 55 10.80 -9.26 -3.36
CA GLN A 55 10.79 -10.33 -2.37
C GLN A 55 9.42 -11.01 -2.34
N LEU A 56 9.42 -12.32 -2.23
CA LEU A 56 8.25 -13.16 -2.02
C LEU A 56 7.91 -13.27 -0.53
N VAL A 57 6.74 -13.81 -0.20
CA VAL A 57 6.34 -14.07 1.19
C VAL A 57 7.31 -15.00 1.92
N ASP A 58 8.00 -15.88 1.22
CA ASP A 58 8.98 -16.83 1.76
C ASP A 58 10.44 -16.34 1.70
N ASP A 59 10.64 -15.03 1.66
CA ASP A 59 11.95 -14.36 1.62
C ASP A 59 12.81 -14.60 0.38
N ARG A 60 12.33 -15.35 -0.60
CA ARG A 60 13.03 -15.48 -1.89
C ARG A 60 12.82 -14.24 -2.76
N TRP A 61 13.78 -13.95 -3.61
CA TRP A 61 13.74 -12.85 -4.56
C TRP A 61 13.45 -13.35 -5.98
N VAL A 62 12.65 -12.59 -6.70
CA VAL A 62 12.29 -12.86 -8.10
C VAL A 62 12.54 -11.66 -8.99
N TRP A 63 12.67 -11.91 -10.28
CA TRP A 63 12.66 -10.90 -11.33
C TRP A 63 11.27 -10.86 -11.97
N LEU A 64 10.46 -9.85 -11.63
CA LEU A 64 9.05 -9.77 -12.02
C LEU A 64 8.81 -9.85 -13.53
N PRO A 65 9.60 -9.18 -14.40
CA PRO A 65 9.39 -9.28 -15.84
C PRO A 65 9.45 -10.71 -16.37
N THR A 66 10.28 -11.57 -15.77
CA THR A 66 10.36 -12.98 -16.13
C THR A 66 9.24 -13.79 -15.50
N LEU A 67 8.95 -13.55 -14.23
CA LEU A 67 7.89 -14.26 -13.51
C LEU A 67 6.52 -14.02 -14.13
N LEU A 68 6.21 -12.79 -14.48
CA LEU A 68 4.90 -12.38 -14.96
C LEU A 68 4.73 -12.47 -16.48
N ALA A 69 5.81 -12.80 -17.21
CA ALA A 69 5.78 -12.92 -18.67
C ALA A 69 4.72 -13.93 -19.14
N GLY A 70 3.81 -13.48 -20.01
CA GLY A 70 2.72 -14.28 -20.57
C GLY A 70 1.50 -14.45 -19.66
N ARG A 71 1.55 -13.98 -18.42
CA ARG A 71 0.41 -14.03 -17.50
C ARG A 71 -0.59 -12.93 -17.83
N VAL A 72 -1.86 -13.22 -17.58
CA VAL A 72 -2.98 -12.30 -17.80
C VAL A 72 -3.74 -12.08 -16.50
N PHE A 73 -3.82 -10.83 -16.09
CA PHE A 73 -4.63 -10.41 -14.97
C PHE A 73 -5.93 -9.83 -15.51
N THR A 74 -7.05 -10.27 -14.99
CA THR A 74 -8.38 -9.85 -15.45
C THR A 74 -8.96 -8.82 -14.49
N HIS A 75 -9.64 -7.85 -15.07
CA HIS A 75 -10.34 -6.81 -14.35
C HIS A 75 -11.77 -6.67 -14.88
N ARG A 76 -12.73 -6.45 -14.00
CA ARG A 76 -14.13 -6.22 -14.38
C ARG A 76 -14.40 -4.72 -14.44
N LEU A 77 -14.67 -4.21 -15.63
CA LEU A 77 -14.90 -2.78 -15.85
C LEU A 77 -16.08 -2.26 -15.04
N GLY A 78 -15.83 -1.23 -14.26
CA GLY A 78 -16.83 -0.37 -13.66
C GLY A 78 -17.48 0.58 -14.67
N ALA A 79 -18.55 1.27 -14.27
CA ALA A 79 -19.24 2.23 -15.13
C ALA A 79 -18.37 3.47 -15.41
N ASP A 80 -17.74 4.01 -14.40
CA ASP A 80 -16.86 5.19 -14.48
C ASP A 80 -15.58 4.88 -15.24
N GLU A 81 -15.01 3.70 -15.03
CA GLU A 81 -13.84 3.22 -15.78
C GLU A 81 -14.09 3.15 -17.27
N ALA A 82 -15.27 2.60 -17.65
CA ALA A 82 -15.66 2.52 -19.07
C ALA A 82 -15.87 3.90 -19.71
N VAL A 83 -16.30 4.90 -18.94
CA VAL A 83 -16.52 6.28 -19.41
C VAL A 83 -15.19 7.02 -19.57
N HIS A 84 -14.25 6.79 -18.67
CA HIS A 84 -13.00 7.55 -18.59
C HIS A 84 -11.79 6.85 -19.23
N ASP A 85 -11.99 5.68 -19.87
CA ASP A 85 -10.90 4.84 -20.41
C ASP A 85 -9.82 4.58 -19.35
N MET A 86 -10.21 3.96 -18.24
CA MET A 86 -9.31 3.60 -17.16
C MET A 86 -9.60 2.18 -16.64
N LEU A 87 -8.65 1.59 -15.94
CA LEU A 87 -8.79 0.34 -15.22
C LEU A 87 -8.35 0.57 -13.77
N GLY A 88 -9.21 0.31 -12.81
CA GLY A 88 -8.86 0.31 -11.39
C GLY A 88 -7.77 -0.72 -11.10
N VAL A 89 -6.83 -0.34 -10.25
CA VAL A 89 -5.67 -1.17 -9.96
C VAL A 89 -6.01 -2.22 -8.92
N THR A 90 -6.60 -1.82 -7.83
CA THR A 90 -6.74 -2.62 -6.60
C THR A 90 -8.00 -3.48 -6.59
N PRO A 91 -7.90 -4.75 -6.25
CA PRO A 91 -6.69 -5.59 -6.14
C PRO A 91 -6.32 -6.29 -7.46
N ASP A 92 -7.11 -6.15 -8.52
CA ASP A 92 -7.06 -6.99 -9.70
C ASP A 92 -5.74 -6.87 -10.47
N LEU A 93 -5.17 -5.66 -10.52
CA LEU A 93 -3.97 -5.33 -11.29
C LEU A 93 -2.75 -4.98 -10.42
N ASP A 94 -2.88 -4.92 -9.10
CA ASP A 94 -1.78 -4.64 -8.17
C ASP A 94 -0.49 -5.43 -8.47
N PRO A 95 -0.57 -6.74 -8.74
CA PRO A 95 0.65 -7.53 -8.95
C PRO A 95 1.51 -7.09 -10.13
N ILE A 96 0.96 -6.28 -11.06
CA ILE A 96 1.68 -5.79 -12.24
C ILE A 96 2.03 -4.29 -12.17
N THR A 97 1.48 -3.53 -11.23
CA THR A 97 1.67 -2.07 -11.14
C THR A 97 3.13 -1.67 -10.95
N THR A 98 3.88 -2.45 -10.16
CA THR A 98 5.32 -2.25 -9.97
C THR A 98 6.12 -2.23 -11.30
N LEU A 99 5.55 -2.80 -12.36
CA LEU A 99 6.15 -2.79 -13.70
C LEU A 99 5.64 -1.65 -14.57
N CYS A 100 4.66 -0.87 -14.08
CA CYS A 100 3.99 0.20 -14.81
C CYS A 100 4.36 1.60 -14.28
N GLU A 101 5.46 1.75 -13.54
CA GLU A 101 5.88 3.01 -12.88
C GLU A 101 6.20 4.17 -13.86
N HIS A 102 6.22 3.90 -15.16
CA HIS A 102 6.44 4.89 -16.21
C HIS A 102 5.39 4.74 -17.31
N GLU A 103 5.31 5.76 -18.23
CA GLU A 103 4.49 5.64 -19.42
C GLU A 103 4.79 4.36 -20.18
N GLU A 104 3.85 3.40 -20.13
CA GLU A 104 3.99 2.16 -20.86
C GLU A 104 3.28 2.23 -22.21
N TYR A 105 3.98 1.78 -23.23
CA TYR A 105 3.36 1.54 -24.53
C TYR A 105 2.83 0.10 -24.54
N GLY A 106 1.51 -0.01 -24.40
CA GLY A 106 0.80 -1.27 -24.57
C GLY A 106 0.37 -1.50 -26.01
N ARG A 107 -0.25 -2.64 -26.22
CA ARG A 107 -0.92 -2.98 -27.48
C ARG A 107 -2.31 -3.53 -27.18
N LEU A 108 -3.23 -3.32 -28.09
CA LEU A 108 -4.46 -4.07 -28.10
C LEU A 108 -4.24 -5.46 -28.71
N ALA A 109 -5.16 -6.39 -28.48
CA ALA A 109 -5.06 -7.74 -28.99
C ALA A 109 -4.97 -7.82 -30.53
N ASP A 110 -5.45 -6.79 -31.25
CA ASP A 110 -5.33 -6.65 -32.70
C ASP A 110 -3.96 -6.12 -33.16
N GLY A 111 -3.07 -5.81 -32.22
CA GLY A 111 -1.72 -5.29 -32.46
C GLY A 111 -1.64 -3.77 -32.60
N SER A 112 -2.75 -3.03 -32.54
CA SER A 112 -2.74 -1.58 -32.50
C SER A 112 -2.06 -1.06 -31.22
N ALA A 113 -1.38 0.09 -31.31
CA ALA A 113 -0.72 0.69 -30.16
C ALA A 113 -1.76 1.24 -29.16
N ALA A 114 -1.48 1.09 -27.87
CA ALA A 114 -2.22 1.72 -26.79
C ALA A 114 -1.21 2.38 -25.84
N ARG A 115 -1.50 3.61 -25.43
CA ARG A 115 -0.72 4.27 -24.38
C ARG A 115 -1.40 4.01 -23.05
N ILE A 116 -0.63 3.54 -22.08
CA ILE A 116 -1.09 3.21 -20.74
C ILE A 116 -0.21 3.99 -19.77
N VAL A 117 -0.82 4.70 -18.84
CA VAL A 117 -0.13 5.46 -17.79
C VAL A 117 -0.67 5.01 -16.46
N LEU A 118 0.19 4.59 -15.56
CA LEU A 118 -0.20 4.42 -14.17
C LEU A 118 -0.40 5.83 -13.58
N ALA A 119 -1.63 6.19 -13.30
CA ALA A 119 -1.96 7.36 -12.53
C ALA A 119 -2.22 6.89 -11.09
N GLY A 120 -1.24 7.14 -10.21
CA GLY A 120 -1.54 7.24 -8.80
C GLY A 120 -2.38 8.50 -8.56
N TYR A 121 -2.12 9.22 -7.49
CA TYR A 121 -2.79 10.50 -7.21
C TYR A 121 -2.14 11.68 -7.96
N ASP A 122 -1.98 11.59 -9.28
CA ASP A 122 -1.58 12.72 -10.10
C ASP A 122 -2.82 13.58 -10.40
N GLU A 123 -3.19 14.42 -9.44
CA GLU A 123 -4.35 15.33 -9.52
C GLU A 123 -4.35 16.16 -10.81
N GLU A 124 -3.17 16.65 -11.25
CA GLU A 124 -3.06 17.47 -12.45
C GLU A 124 -3.41 16.69 -13.73
N LEU A 125 -3.01 15.41 -13.78
CA LEU A 125 -3.35 14.53 -14.90
C LEU A 125 -4.84 14.18 -14.90
N LEU A 126 -5.39 13.90 -13.72
CA LEU A 126 -6.80 13.54 -13.54
C LEU A 126 -7.72 14.72 -13.88
N GLU A 127 -7.44 15.91 -13.34
CA GLU A 127 -8.17 17.14 -13.64
C GLU A 127 -8.14 17.45 -15.14
N ARG A 128 -6.96 17.34 -15.78
CA ARG A 128 -6.79 17.56 -17.22
C ARG A 128 -7.62 16.59 -18.06
N ARG A 129 -7.87 15.37 -17.55
CA ARG A 129 -8.71 14.36 -18.19
C ARG A 129 -10.19 14.46 -17.81
N GLY A 130 -10.52 15.32 -16.86
CA GLY A 130 -11.89 15.48 -16.35
C GLY A 130 -12.37 14.25 -15.59
N ILE A 131 -11.47 13.54 -14.93
CA ILE A 131 -11.77 12.37 -14.11
C ILE A 131 -12.00 12.88 -12.68
N PRO A 132 -13.19 12.68 -12.10
CA PRO A 132 -13.43 13.09 -10.72
C PRO A 132 -12.71 12.16 -9.73
N ASP A 133 -12.23 12.70 -8.62
CA ASP A 133 -11.48 11.95 -7.61
C ASP A 133 -12.25 10.73 -7.09
N GLU A 134 -13.57 10.86 -6.98
CA GLU A 134 -14.45 9.77 -6.52
C GLU A 134 -14.52 8.58 -7.50
N ALA A 135 -14.07 8.77 -8.74
CA ALA A 135 -14.03 7.71 -9.75
C ALA A 135 -12.76 6.85 -9.66
N ILE A 136 -11.79 7.25 -8.85
CA ILE A 136 -10.50 6.57 -8.72
C ILE A 136 -10.49 5.77 -7.42
N ASP A 137 -10.19 4.49 -7.55
CA ASP A 137 -9.96 3.61 -6.41
C ASP A 137 -8.72 4.11 -5.62
N PRO A 138 -8.68 4.05 -4.29
CA PRO A 138 -7.51 4.43 -3.49
C PRO A 138 -6.18 3.83 -3.94
N GLY A 139 -6.21 2.66 -4.58
CA GLY A 139 -5.01 2.03 -5.18
C GLY A 139 -4.56 2.61 -6.53
N GLY A 140 -5.24 3.65 -7.05
CA GLY A 140 -4.91 4.26 -8.33
C GLY A 140 -5.58 3.59 -9.53
N ALA A 141 -5.25 4.07 -10.73
CA ALA A 141 -5.79 3.55 -11.97
C ALA A 141 -4.75 3.50 -13.10
N LEU A 142 -4.88 2.54 -13.99
CA LEU A 142 -4.20 2.55 -15.29
C LEU A 142 -5.04 3.39 -16.27
N LEU A 143 -4.57 4.58 -16.62
CA LEU A 143 -5.22 5.45 -17.59
C LEU A 143 -4.84 5.01 -19.01
N LEU A 144 -5.85 4.73 -19.81
CA LEU A 144 -5.71 4.34 -21.22
C LEU A 144 -5.84 5.56 -22.11
N GLU A 145 -5.33 5.49 -23.32
CA GLU A 145 -5.58 6.50 -24.35
C GLU A 145 -7.11 6.60 -24.61
N PRO A 146 -7.69 7.81 -24.72
CA PRO A 146 -9.11 7.98 -24.97
C PRO A 146 -9.62 7.19 -26.18
N GLY A 147 -10.71 6.41 -25.99
CA GLY A 147 -11.30 5.54 -27.01
C GLY A 147 -10.70 4.12 -27.06
N THR A 148 -9.76 3.78 -26.19
CA THR A 148 -9.13 2.47 -26.13
C THR A 148 -10.14 1.38 -25.80
N LEU A 149 -10.97 1.55 -24.75
CA LEU A 149 -11.99 0.57 -24.37
C LEU A 149 -13.07 0.40 -25.45
N ALA A 150 -13.46 1.51 -26.10
CA ALA A 150 -14.37 1.46 -27.23
C ALA A 150 -13.78 0.68 -28.42
N THR A 151 -12.48 0.83 -28.70
CA THR A 151 -11.76 0.08 -29.75
C THR A 151 -11.70 -1.41 -29.42
N LEU A 152 -11.54 -1.77 -28.14
CA LEU A 152 -11.63 -3.15 -27.65
C LEU A 152 -13.08 -3.72 -27.73
N GLY A 153 -14.07 -2.85 -27.91
CA GLY A 153 -15.47 -3.22 -27.79
C GLY A 153 -15.87 -3.61 -26.36
N ALA A 154 -15.16 -3.08 -25.37
CA ALA A 154 -15.43 -3.34 -23.96
C ALA A 154 -16.34 -2.25 -23.37
N ALA A 155 -17.25 -2.64 -22.52
CA ALA A 155 -18.22 -1.80 -21.83
C ALA A 155 -18.29 -2.17 -20.34
N ALA A 156 -18.97 -1.36 -19.55
CA ALA A 156 -19.18 -1.63 -18.13
C ALA A 156 -19.75 -3.05 -17.91
N GLY A 157 -19.15 -3.78 -16.99
CA GLY A 157 -19.46 -5.18 -16.69
C GLY A 157 -18.65 -6.20 -17.49
N ASP A 158 -18.03 -5.82 -18.60
CA ASP A 158 -17.14 -6.70 -19.35
C ASP A 158 -15.82 -6.97 -18.59
N LEU A 159 -15.18 -8.08 -18.93
CA LEU A 159 -13.85 -8.40 -18.44
C LEU A 159 -12.79 -7.91 -19.44
N VAL A 160 -11.79 -7.24 -18.91
CA VAL A 160 -10.58 -6.85 -19.64
C VAL A 160 -9.40 -7.59 -19.05
N GLY A 161 -8.58 -8.21 -19.89
CA GLY A 161 -7.32 -8.83 -19.51
C GLY A 161 -6.14 -7.89 -19.80
N VAL A 162 -5.23 -7.80 -18.85
CA VAL A 162 -3.93 -7.12 -18.98
C VAL A 162 -2.86 -8.20 -18.98
N ARG A 163 -2.24 -8.44 -20.13
CA ARG A 163 -1.20 -9.47 -20.30
C ARG A 163 0.16 -8.83 -20.41
N LEU A 164 1.09 -9.26 -19.56
CA LEU A 164 2.48 -8.84 -19.69
C LEU A 164 3.19 -9.66 -20.75
N THR A 165 3.86 -8.99 -21.68
CA THR A 165 4.68 -9.61 -22.72
C THR A 165 6.06 -8.97 -22.79
N ALA A 166 6.99 -9.59 -23.51
CA ALA A 166 8.30 -9.00 -23.76
C ALA A 166 8.25 -7.66 -24.54
N ALA A 167 7.11 -7.35 -25.18
CA ALA A 167 6.90 -6.12 -25.93
C ALA A 167 6.07 -5.07 -25.17
N GLY A 168 5.81 -5.29 -23.86
CA GLY A 168 4.97 -4.46 -22.99
C GLY A 168 3.63 -5.10 -22.70
N LEU A 169 2.67 -4.29 -22.24
CA LEU A 169 1.33 -4.74 -21.89
C LEU A 169 0.46 -4.97 -23.14
N VAL A 170 -0.35 -6.01 -23.08
CA VAL A 170 -1.38 -6.30 -24.09
C VAL A 170 -2.75 -6.27 -23.41
N LEU A 171 -3.64 -5.41 -23.91
CA LEU A 171 -5.02 -5.32 -23.48
C LEU A 171 -5.90 -6.17 -24.39
N GLU A 172 -6.74 -6.99 -23.78
CA GLU A 172 -7.67 -7.87 -24.50
C GLU A 172 -9.04 -7.93 -23.81
N ARG A 173 -10.12 -7.94 -24.58
CA ARG A 173 -11.45 -8.22 -24.02
C ARG A 173 -11.60 -9.71 -23.78
N ILE A 174 -11.95 -10.09 -22.56
CA ILE A 174 -12.11 -11.48 -22.15
C ILE A 174 -13.58 -11.89 -22.28
N GLY A 175 -13.87 -12.87 -23.12
CA GLY A 175 -15.24 -13.35 -23.29
C GLY A 175 -15.71 -14.26 -22.16
N THR A 176 -14.80 -15.08 -21.62
CA THR A 176 -15.09 -16.00 -20.52
C THR A 176 -13.81 -16.20 -19.71
N ALA A 177 -13.89 -15.97 -18.43
CA ALA A 177 -12.81 -16.29 -17.49
C ALA A 177 -13.06 -17.68 -16.87
N GLY A 178 -12.00 -18.43 -16.66
CA GLY A 178 -12.05 -19.70 -15.94
C GLY A 178 -12.30 -19.47 -14.45
N ALA A 179 -12.94 -20.41 -13.78
CA ALA A 179 -12.92 -20.44 -12.32
C ALA A 179 -11.56 -21.01 -11.89
N ASP A 180 -10.68 -20.16 -11.37
CA ASP A 180 -9.42 -20.61 -10.79
C ASP A 180 -9.58 -20.80 -9.29
N THR A 181 -9.74 -22.06 -8.91
CA THR A 181 -9.78 -22.44 -7.49
C THR A 181 -8.39 -22.66 -6.90
N SER A 182 -7.35 -22.81 -7.72
CA SER A 182 -5.99 -23.13 -7.27
C SER A 182 -5.28 -21.90 -6.71
N VAL A 183 -5.38 -20.77 -7.40
CA VAL A 183 -4.76 -19.50 -6.95
C VAL A 183 -5.35 -19.06 -5.62
N GLY A 184 -6.68 -19.00 -5.50
CA GLY A 184 -7.33 -18.58 -4.27
C GLY A 184 -7.03 -19.50 -3.09
N ALA A 185 -7.01 -20.83 -3.30
CA ALA A 185 -6.59 -21.78 -2.28
C ALA A 185 -5.14 -21.54 -1.84
N ARG A 186 -4.26 -21.27 -2.80
CA ARG A 186 -2.86 -20.98 -2.48
C ARG A 186 -2.68 -19.66 -1.74
N LEU A 187 -3.39 -18.61 -2.13
CA LEU A 187 -3.39 -17.34 -1.39
C LEU A 187 -3.85 -17.53 0.05
N ALA A 188 -4.91 -18.33 0.28
CA ALA A 188 -5.39 -18.64 1.62
C ALA A 188 -4.38 -19.43 2.47
N GLU A 189 -3.50 -20.23 1.85
CA GLU A 189 -2.41 -20.94 2.55
C GLU A 189 -1.22 -20.03 2.91
N LEU A 190 -1.03 -18.92 2.17
CA LEU A 190 0.07 -17.98 2.38
C LEU A 190 -0.22 -16.93 3.45
N VAL A 191 -1.47 -16.81 3.87
CA VAL A 191 -1.91 -15.80 4.84
C VAL A 191 -1.91 -16.39 6.24
N ASP A 192 -1.23 -15.71 7.16
CA ASP A 192 -1.28 -16.02 8.59
C ASP A 192 -2.56 -15.43 9.21
N PRO A 193 -3.24 -16.12 10.12
CA PRO A 193 -4.42 -15.58 10.82
C PRO A 193 -4.14 -14.31 11.64
N ASP A 194 -2.91 -14.15 12.11
CA ASP A 194 -2.50 -13.09 13.03
C ASP A 194 -1.66 -12.00 12.34
N GLU A 195 -1.15 -12.26 11.11
CA GLU A 195 -0.28 -11.33 10.39
C GLU A 195 -0.67 -11.26 8.90
N PRO A 196 -1.07 -10.08 8.39
CA PRO A 196 -1.42 -9.93 6.98
C PRO A 196 -0.17 -10.04 6.10
N ALA A 197 -0.34 -10.63 4.93
CA ALA A 197 0.72 -10.72 3.93
C ALA A 197 0.68 -9.51 2.99
N PHE A 198 1.84 -9.05 2.51
CA PHE A 198 1.89 -8.08 1.43
C PHE A 198 1.29 -8.70 0.17
N PHE A 199 0.18 -8.16 -0.29
CA PHE A 199 -0.69 -8.78 -1.28
C PHE A 199 0.01 -9.09 -2.61
N PRO A 200 0.75 -8.16 -3.24
CA PRO A 200 1.47 -8.46 -4.47
C PRO A 200 2.46 -9.62 -4.29
N ALA A 201 3.19 -9.67 -3.15
CA ALA A 201 4.14 -10.75 -2.88
C ALA A 201 3.45 -12.12 -2.73
N ALA A 202 2.25 -12.15 -2.12
CA ALA A 202 1.47 -13.38 -2.04
C ALA A 202 1.06 -13.89 -3.43
N VAL A 203 0.63 -12.99 -4.34
CA VAL A 203 0.30 -13.35 -5.73
C VAL A 203 1.54 -13.80 -6.50
N TRP A 204 2.68 -13.13 -6.35
CA TRP A 204 3.93 -13.55 -6.98
C TRP A 204 4.39 -14.91 -6.47
N THR A 205 4.23 -15.17 -5.16
CA THR A 205 4.55 -16.48 -4.57
C THR A 205 3.64 -17.56 -5.15
N ALA A 206 2.33 -17.31 -5.27
CA ALA A 206 1.41 -18.24 -5.93
C ALA A 206 1.80 -18.50 -7.40
N CYS A 207 2.28 -17.49 -8.11
CA CYS A 207 2.80 -17.63 -9.48
C CYS A 207 4.06 -18.49 -9.57
N VAL A 208 4.92 -18.47 -8.54
CA VAL A 208 6.12 -19.31 -8.47
C VAL A 208 5.75 -20.76 -8.20
N ASP A 209 4.83 -20.97 -7.26
CA ASP A 209 4.42 -22.30 -6.82
C ASP A 209 3.56 -23.03 -7.86
N ASP A 210 2.76 -22.26 -8.63
CA ASP A 210 2.02 -22.75 -9.80
C ASP A 210 2.43 -21.99 -11.07
N PRO A 211 3.33 -22.54 -11.88
CA PRO A 211 3.73 -21.94 -13.15
C PRO A 211 2.57 -21.72 -14.14
N ALA A 212 1.45 -22.44 -13.99
CA ALA A 212 0.28 -22.28 -14.84
C ALA A 212 -0.68 -21.17 -14.37
N ALA A 213 -0.50 -20.67 -13.13
CA ALA A 213 -1.33 -19.59 -12.59
C ALA A 213 -1.32 -18.36 -13.53
N PHE A 214 -2.50 -17.85 -13.85
CA PHE A 214 -2.70 -16.68 -14.71
C PHE A 214 -2.18 -16.81 -16.16
N THR A 215 -1.81 -17.99 -16.64
CA THR A 215 -1.44 -18.17 -18.07
C THR A 215 -2.66 -18.12 -18.99
N GLU A 216 -3.81 -18.46 -18.48
CA GLU A 216 -5.12 -18.30 -19.12
C GLU A 216 -5.96 -17.30 -18.30
N PRO A 217 -6.92 -16.60 -18.91
CA PRO A 217 -7.78 -15.68 -18.19
C PRO A 217 -8.61 -16.40 -17.10
N VAL A 218 -8.44 -15.95 -15.87
CA VAL A 218 -9.21 -16.39 -14.69
C VAL A 218 -10.11 -15.27 -14.20
N ALA A 219 -10.97 -15.54 -13.23
CA ALA A 219 -11.78 -14.50 -12.59
C ALA A 219 -10.88 -13.37 -12.03
N PRO A 220 -11.37 -12.11 -11.92
CA PRO A 220 -10.67 -11.04 -11.26
C PRO A 220 -10.20 -11.45 -9.86
N LEU A 221 -9.04 -10.96 -9.43
CA LEU A 221 -8.48 -11.28 -8.12
C LEU A 221 -9.46 -10.94 -7.00
N ARG A 222 -10.16 -9.82 -7.09
CA ARG A 222 -11.24 -9.45 -6.15
C ARG A 222 -12.27 -10.56 -5.97
N GLU A 223 -12.75 -11.13 -7.07
CA GLU A 223 -13.73 -12.22 -7.03
C GLU A 223 -13.14 -13.53 -6.48
N ILE A 224 -11.86 -13.78 -6.75
CA ILE A 224 -11.13 -14.95 -6.19
C ILE A 224 -10.97 -14.80 -4.68
N LEU A 225 -10.56 -13.62 -4.20
CA LEU A 225 -10.41 -13.34 -2.77
C LEU A 225 -11.74 -13.54 -2.02
N ASP A 226 -12.82 -12.95 -2.54
CA ASP A 226 -14.16 -13.10 -1.96
C ASP A 226 -14.61 -14.57 -1.85
N GLN A 227 -14.35 -15.37 -2.90
CA GLN A 227 -14.71 -16.79 -2.93
C GLN A 227 -13.94 -17.62 -1.88
N HIS A 228 -12.74 -17.19 -1.51
CA HIS A 228 -11.89 -17.88 -0.54
C HIS A 228 -11.94 -17.27 0.86
N GLY A 229 -12.84 -16.30 1.09
CA GLY A 229 -13.00 -15.64 2.38
C GLY A 229 -11.75 -14.87 2.82
N LEU A 230 -11.06 -14.28 1.84
CA LEU A 230 -9.93 -13.38 2.05
C LEU A 230 -10.40 -11.94 1.93
N THR A 231 -9.75 -11.06 2.66
CA THR A 231 -9.95 -9.61 2.58
C THR A 231 -8.66 -8.93 2.17
N HIS A 232 -8.79 -7.87 1.41
CA HIS A 232 -7.69 -7.04 0.94
C HIS A 232 -7.95 -5.60 1.37
N GLU A 233 -6.95 -4.95 1.92
CA GLU A 233 -7.02 -3.54 2.31
C GLU A 233 -5.66 -2.89 2.08
N ASP A 234 -5.63 -1.80 1.30
CA ASP A 234 -4.43 -1.22 0.74
C ASP A 234 -3.59 -2.30 0.01
N ASP A 235 -2.36 -2.52 0.45
CA ASP A 235 -1.45 -3.54 -0.11
C ASP A 235 -1.44 -4.86 0.69
N TRP A 236 -2.39 -5.05 1.61
CA TRP A 236 -2.34 -6.15 2.57
C TRP A 236 -3.47 -7.15 2.37
N LEU A 237 -3.13 -8.43 2.47
CA LEU A 237 -4.04 -9.57 2.35
C LEU A 237 -4.14 -10.28 3.70
N ALA A 238 -5.37 -10.55 4.13
CA ALA A 238 -5.66 -11.23 5.38
C ALA A 238 -6.90 -12.15 5.27
N PRO A 239 -7.14 -13.03 6.25
CA PRO A 239 -8.42 -13.75 6.33
C PRO A 239 -9.58 -12.78 6.51
N GLY A 240 -10.77 -13.15 6.00
CA GLY A 240 -11.97 -12.34 6.18
C GLY A 240 -12.29 -12.06 7.65
N GLY A 241 -12.54 -10.81 7.94
CA GLY A 241 -12.80 -10.33 9.31
C GLY A 241 -11.53 -9.96 10.10
N PHE A 242 -10.37 -9.96 9.46
CA PHE A 242 -9.14 -9.42 10.06
C PHE A 242 -9.32 -7.94 10.39
N ASN A 243 -8.79 -7.52 11.53
CA ASN A 243 -8.85 -6.13 11.97
C ASN A 243 -7.56 -5.40 11.59
N PHE A 244 -7.52 -4.83 10.38
CA PHE A 244 -6.36 -4.09 9.87
C PHE A 244 -6.03 -2.86 10.72
N ASP A 245 -7.02 -2.17 11.26
CA ASP A 245 -6.78 -0.98 12.08
C ASP A 245 -6.06 -1.33 13.38
N ALA A 246 -6.51 -2.40 14.06
CA ALA A 246 -5.82 -2.88 15.25
C ALA A 246 -4.38 -3.33 14.94
N TRP A 247 -4.19 -4.05 13.85
CA TRP A 247 -2.86 -4.50 13.42
C TRP A 247 -1.92 -3.32 13.06
N ARG A 248 -2.43 -2.33 12.32
CA ARG A 248 -1.64 -1.11 12.02
C ARG A 248 -1.28 -0.35 13.28
N PHE A 249 -2.23 -0.25 14.21
CA PHE A 249 -2.01 0.38 15.51
C PHE A 249 -0.88 -0.30 16.28
N GLU A 250 -0.94 -1.63 16.41
CA GLU A 250 0.07 -2.44 17.12
C GLU A 250 1.45 -2.27 16.48
N ASN A 251 1.56 -2.41 15.18
CA ASN A 251 2.83 -2.23 14.44
C ASN A 251 3.43 -0.83 14.61
N ARG A 252 2.60 0.22 14.61
CA ARG A 252 3.08 1.59 14.83
C ARG A 252 3.58 1.79 16.26
N CYS A 253 2.90 1.22 17.25
CA CYS A 253 3.36 1.23 18.64
C CYS A 253 4.68 0.49 18.80
N GLU A 254 4.82 -0.70 18.22
CA GLU A 254 6.07 -1.46 18.26
C GLU A 254 7.23 -0.70 17.60
N LEU A 255 6.98 -0.07 16.45
CA LEU A 255 7.98 0.75 15.77
C LEU A 255 8.45 1.93 16.64
N LEU A 256 7.52 2.62 17.29
CA LEU A 256 7.84 3.72 18.21
C LEU A 256 8.60 3.23 19.43
N ALA A 257 8.17 2.11 20.03
CA ALA A 257 8.85 1.47 21.15
C ALA A 257 10.30 1.14 20.78
N PHE A 258 10.53 0.53 19.62
CA PHE A 258 11.86 0.19 19.12
C PHE A 258 12.71 1.43 18.81
N ARG A 259 12.14 2.42 18.12
CA ARG A 259 12.86 3.65 17.69
C ARG A 259 13.35 4.47 18.86
N HIS A 260 12.56 4.58 19.92
CA HIS A 260 12.79 5.47 21.04
C HIS A 260 13.11 4.74 22.35
N ASP A 261 13.26 3.41 22.33
CA ASP A 261 13.53 2.59 23.52
C ASP A 261 12.47 2.80 24.63
N LEU A 262 11.18 2.83 24.21
CA LEU A 262 10.04 3.03 25.11
C LEU A 262 9.46 1.70 25.60
N ASP A 263 8.83 1.73 26.78
CA ASP A 263 7.96 0.62 27.14
C ASP A 263 6.66 0.61 26.31
N PRO A 264 5.94 -0.51 26.22
CA PRO A 264 4.76 -0.61 25.37
C PRO A 264 3.65 0.41 25.70
N ASN A 265 3.45 0.77 26.99
CA ASN A 265 2.41 1.72 27.37
C ASN A 265 2.77 3.15 26.93
N ASP A 266 4.05 3.54 27.08
CA ASP A 266 4.54 4.83 26.63
C ASP A 266 4.49 4.94 25.10
N ALA A 267 4.77 3.86 24.37
CA ALA A 267 4.65 3.80 22.92
C ALA A 267 3.19 3.98 22.46
N VAL A 268 2.24 3.31 23.10
CA VAL A 268 0.79 3.49 22.87
C VAL A 268 0.36 4.93 23.14
N ALA A 269 0.80 5.51 24.26
CA ALA A 269 0.50 6.89 24.62
C ALA A 269 1.08 7.88 23.57
N LEU A 270 2.32 7.69 23.15
CA LEU A 270 2.97 8.52 22.13
C LEU A 270 2.24 8.42 20.79
N TYR A 271 1.90 7.21 20.34
CA TYR A 271 1.19 7.03 19.07
C TYR A 271 -0.20 7.69 19.10
N THR A 272 -0.93 7.53 20.21
CA THR A 272 -2.23 8.19 20.40
C THR A 272 -2.11 9.70 20.32
N LEU A 273 -1.07 10.27 20.93
CA LEU A 273 -0.78 11.71 20.84
C LEU A 273 -0.47 12.16 19.40
N ILE A 274 0.31 11.38 18.66
CA ILE A 274 0.64 11.67 17.26
C ILE A 274 -0.65 11.69 16.43
N LYS A 275 -1.51 10.67 16.57
CA LYS A 275 -2.78 10.58 15.84
C LYS A 275 -3.72 11.74 16.15
N LEU A 276 -3.88 12.09 17.40
CA LEU A 276 -4.66 13.25 17.79
C LEU A 276 -4.09 14.56 17.22
N HIS A 277 -2.76 14.71 17.23
CA HIS A 277 -2.10 15.86 16.65
C HIS A 277 -2.33 15.95 15.14
N GLU A 278 -2.15 14.84 14.39
CA GLU A 278 -2.41 14.77 12.95
C GLU A 278 -3.85 15.16 12.62
N THR A 279 -4.80 14.57 13.32
CA THR A 279 -6.22 14.87 13.08
C THR A 279 -6.58 16.30 13.40
N MET A 280 -6.07 16.83 14.50
CA MET A 280 -6.28 18.24 14.84
C MET A 280 -5.66 19.18 13.80
N SER A 281 -4.51 18.83 13.24
CA SER A 281 -3.88 19.61 12.18
C SER A 281 -4.75 19.66 10.94
N LEU A 282 -5.27 18.51 10.49
CA LEU A 282 -6.18 18.42 9.34
C LEU A 282 -7.49 19.19 9.57
N LEU A 283 -8.07 19.09 10.77
CA LEU A 283 -9.30 19.82 11.13
C LEU A 283 -9.07 21.33 11.15
N LEU A 284 -7.92 21.81 11.64
CA LEU A 284 -7.56 23.22 11.64
C LEU A 284 -7.33 23.78 10.24
N GLU A 285 -6.92 22.96 9.29
CA GLU A 285 -6.76 23.34 7.89
C GLU A 285 -8.11 23.37 7.13
N ALA A 286 -9.03 22.48 7.49
CA ALA A 286 -10.28 22.23 6.75
C ALA A 286 -11.51 22.96 7.30
N THR A 287 -11.52 23.49 8.55
CA THR A 287 -12.77 23.85 9.25
C THR A 287 -12.78 25.26 9.81
N ASP A 288 -13.99 25.83 9.93
CA ASP A 288 -14.27 27.05 10.69
C ASP A 288 -13.93 26.82 12.18
N PRO A 289 -13.10 27.67 12.82
CA PRO A 289 -12.69 27.52 14.22
C PRO A 289 -13.81 27.30 15.24
N ASP A 290 -15.03 27.69 14.91
CA ASP A 290 -16.20 27.54 15.76
C ASP A 290 -16.79 26.12 15.80
N GLU A 291 -16.41 25.21 14.88
CA GLU A 291 -16.88 23.82 14.79
C GLU A 291 -15.91 22.80 15.43
N LEU A 292 -14.68 23.18 15.68
CA LEU A 292 -13.60 22.36 16.20
C LEU A 292 -13.94 21.42 17.38
N PRO A 293 -14.69 21.83 18.43
CA PRO A 293 -14.87 20.99 19.62
C PRO A 293 -15.63 19.68 19.36
N ARG A 294 -16.52 19.65 18.36
CA ARG A 294 -17.34 18.45 18.06
C ARG A 294 -16.53 17.41 17.31
N ASP A 295 -15.71 17.86 16.37
CA ASP A 295 -14.93 16.97 15.52
C ASP A 295 -13.73 16.41 16.29
N VAL A 296 -13.10 17.20 17.16
CA VAL A 296 -12.07 16.70 18.08
C VAL A 296 -12.63 15.64 19.02
N LEU A 297 -13.84 15.80 19.55
CA LEU A 297 -14.48 14.79 20.39
C LEU A 297 -14.86 13.53 19.61
N ALA A 298 -15.30 13.67 18.36
CA ALA A 298 -15.58 12.54 17.47
C ALA A 298 -14.30 11.74 17.19
N THR A 299 -13.22 12.42 16.86
CA THR A 299 -11.89 11.80 16.62
C THR A 299 -11.31 11.14 17.87
N ALA A 300 -11.42 11.78 19.04
CA ALA A 300 -10.99 11.16 20.28
C ALA A 300 -11.80 9.89 20.60
N ALA A 301 -13.09 9.86 20.27
CA ALA A 301 -13.95 8.68 20.41
C ALA A 301 -13.58 7.57 19.40
N GLU A 302 -13.22 7.94 18.19
CA GLU A 302 -12.74 7.03 17.15
C GLU A 302 -11.39 6.42 17.56
N THR A 303 -10.44 7.24 17.99
CA THR A 303 -9.13 6.80 18.54
C THR A 303 -9.33 5.91 19.79
N ALA A 304 -10.28 6.23 20.70
CA ALA A 304 -10.60 5.37 21.84
C ALA A 304 -11.10 4.00 21.41
N THR A 305 -11.86 3.93 20.32
CA THR A 305 -12.33 2.66 19.74
C THR A 305 -11.19 1.85 19.15
N GLU A 306 -10.29 2.49 18.42
CA GLU A 306 -9.10 1.87 17.83
C GLU A 306 -8.12 1.35 18.90
N THR A 307 -7.93 2.10 19.98
CA THR A 307 -7.04 1.71 21.08
C THR A 307 -7.67 0.68 22.06
N GLY A 308 -8.94 0.31 21.82
CA GLY A 308 -9.67 -0.58 22.72
C GLY A 308 -9.97 0.04 24.10
N SER A 309 -9.88 1.36 24.23
CA SER A 309 -10.25 2.07 25.45
C SER A 309 -11.76 2.12 25.58
N ASP A 310 -12.31 1.54 26.67
CA ASP A 310 -13.76 1.49 26.90
C ASP A 310 -14.36 2.86 27.30
N SER A 311 -13.51 3.87 27.52
CA SER A 311 -13.93 5.18 28.00
C SER A 311 -13.08 6.32 27.43
N LEU A 312 -13.76 7.27 26.79
CA LEU A 312 -13.13 8.52 26.34
C LEU A 312 -12.46 9.29 27.50
N VAL A 313 -13.01 9.18 28.71
CA VAL A 313 -12.48 9.83 29.91
C VAL A 313 -11.15 9.21 30.32
N ASP A 314 -11.06 7.88 30.25
CA ASP A 314 -9.83 7.16 30.57
C ASP A 314 -8.74 7.48 29.55
N LEU A 315 -9.08 7.46 28.24
CA LEU A 315 -8.17 7.88 27.18
C LEU A 315 -7.65 9.31 27.36
N LEU A 316 -8.55 10.26 27.64
CA LEU A 316 -8.15 11.67 27.88
C LEU A 316 -7.30 11.82 29.14
N GLY A 317 -7.53 10.95 30.16
CA GLY A 317 -6.71 10.86 31.35
C GLY A 317 -5.30 10.37 31.06
N ASP A 318 -5.18 9.31 30.27
CA ASP A 318 -3.90 8.73 29.85
C ASP A 318 -3.11 9.68 28.94
N ILE A 319 -3.75 10.34 28.01
CA ILE A 319 -3.15 11.39 27.17
C ILE A 319 -2.66 12.56 28.03
N GLY A 320 -3.45 13.00 29.02
CA GLY A 320 -3.07 14.05 29.95
C GLY A 320 -1.84 13.66 30.79
N ALA A 321 -1.75 12.41 31.21
CA ALA A 321 -0.60 11.86 31.92
C ALA A 321 0.63 11.80 30.99
N ALA A 322 0.47 11.33 29.77
CA ALA A 322 1.54 11.27 28.77
C ALA A 322 2.10 12.66 28.41
N LEU A 323 1.24 13.67 28.23
CA LEU A 323 1.69 15.05 28.00
C LEU A 323 2.37 15.69 29.20
N ALA A 324 2.09 15.19 30.39
CA ALA A 324 2.79 15.63 31.60
C ALA A 324 4.20 15.00 31.73
N ASP A 325 4.49 13.96 30.97
CA ASP A 325 5.82 13.38 30.87
C ASP A 325 6.69 14.21 29.90
N PRO A 326 7.79 14.83 30.37
CA PRO A 326 8.63 15.65 29.52
C PRO A 326 9.27 14.91 28.35
N LEU A 327 9.52 13.59 28.50
CA LEU A 327 10.10 12.78 27.43
C LEU A 327 9.10 12.56 26.31
N LEU A 328 7.87 12.16 26.64
CA LEU A 328 6.82 11.91 25.63
C LEU A 328 6.42 13.21 24.93
N ALA A 329 6.38 14.33 25.64
CA ALA A 329 6.13 15.64 25.04
C ALA A 329 7.26 16.05 24.06
N GLU A 330 8.52 15.78 24.39
CA GLU A 330 9.66 16.04 23.50
C GLU A 330 9.63 15.14 22.26
N LEU A 331 9.30 13.86 22.43
CA LEU A 331 9.17 12.89 21.34
C LEU A 331 7.99 13.22 20.42
N LEU A 332 6.86 13.66 20.96
CA LEU A 332 5.74 14.13 20.16
C LEU A 332 6.16 15.27 19.24
N VAL A 333 6.87 16.25 19.78
CA VAL A 333 7.42 17.36 18.98
C VAL A 333 8.38 16.84 17.91
N ALA A 334 9.23 15.88 18.23
CA ALA A 334 10.20 15.32 17.29
C ALA A 334 9.53 14.54 16.14
N GLU A 335 8.48 13.79 16.42
CA GLU A 335 7.73 13.01 15.41
C GLU A 335 6.77 13.87 14.56
N THR A 336 6.39 15.06 15.05
CA THR A 336 5.47 15.96 14.35
C THR A 336 6.14 17.18 13.71
N VAL A 337 7.43 17.42 13.96
CA VAL A 337 8.23 18.49 13.32
C VAL A 337 8.45 18.15 11.84
N GLY A 338 7.68 18.76 10.99
CA GLY A 338 7.69 18.57 9.52
C GLY A 338 6.30 18.74 8.93
N THR A 339 5.30 18.80 9.78
CA THR A 339 3.95 19.20 9.40
C THR A 339 3.85 20.73 9.38
N ASP A 340 3.15 21.27 8.40
CA ASP A 340 2.97 22.68 8.10
C ASP A 340 2.47 23.52 9.30
N SER A 341 2.26 24.82 9.08
CA SER A 341 1.92 25.82 10.10
C SER A 341 0.75 25.46 11.05
N GLY A 342 -0.09 24.49 10.67
CA GLY A 342 -1.16 23.93 11.51
C GLY A 342 -0.65 23.11 12.70
N GLY A 343 0.50 22.43 12.57
CA GLY A 343 1.02 21.55 13.60
C GLY A 343 1.35 22.22 14.94
N ALA A 344 1.90 23.42 14.91
CA ALA A 344 2.20 24.18 16.15
C ALA A 344 0.90 24.65 16.84
N ALA A 345 -0.12 25.00 16.07
CA ALA A 345 -1.44 25.37 16.59
C ALA A 345 -2.17 24.17 17.19
N ALA A 346 -2.11 23.01 16.53
CA ALA A 346 -2.67 21.76 17.03
C ALA A 346 -2.02 21.33 18.35
N LEU A 347 -0.69 21.41 18.47
CA LEU A 347 0.01 21.10 19.71
C LEU A 347 -0.38 22.07 20.85
N GLY A 348 -0.54 23.36 20.51
CA GLY A 348 -1.01 24.37 21.49
C GLY A 348 -2.40 24.06 22.01
N LEU A 349 -3.35 23.70 21.13
CA LEU A 349 -4.71 23.32 21.49
C LEU A 349 -4.77 22.02 22.28
N LEU A 350 -4.02 20.99 21.92
CA LEU A 350 -3.90 19.75 22.69
C LEU A 350 -3.41 20.04 24.11
N THR A 351 -2.39 20.84 24.25
CA THR A 351 -1.85 21.25 25.57
C THR A 351 -2.90 22.01 26.39
N GLU A 352 -3.64 22.93 25.77
CA GLU A 352 -4.70 23.70 26.44
C GLU A 352 -5.93 22.85 26.85
N MET A 353 -6.30 21.89 26.01
CA MET A 353 -7.42 20.98 26.29
C MET A 353 -7.09 19.98 27.41
N LEU A 354 -5.86 19.54 27.50
CA LEU A 354 -5.39 18.49 28.40
C LEU A 354 -4.73 19.05 29.68
N GLU A 355 -4.43 20.37 29.71
CA GLU A 355 -4.03 20.98 30.97
C GLU A 355 -5.14 20.75 32.03
N PRO A 356 -4.82 20.08 33.15
CA PRO A 356 -5.81 19.92 34.20
C PRO A 356 -6.33 21.31 34.58
N LYS A 357 -7.63 21.55 34.41
CA LYS A 357 -8.32 22.78 34.83
C LYS A 357 -8.18 22.86 36.35
N VAL A 358 -7.03 23.35 36.82
CA VAL A 358 -6.83 23.64 38.24
C VAL A 358 -7.96 24.61 38.63
N PRO A 359 -8.85 24.24 39.57
CA PRO A 359 -9.92 25.14 39.96
C PRO A 359 -9.35 26.47 40.40
N ARG A 360 -9.83 27.55 39.81
CA ARG A 360 -9.41 28.94 40.12
C ARG A 360 -9.52 29.33 41.62
N ALA A 361 -10.03 28.42 42.46
CA ALA A 361 -10.18 28.64 43.92
C ALA A 361 -8.89 28.56 44.73
N ALA A 362 -7.74 28.15 44.19
CA ALA A 362 -6.50 27.99 44.91
C ALA A 362 -5.51 29.17 44.73
N ARG A 363 -5.94 30.30 44.08
CA ARG A 363 -5.05 31.49 43.90
C ARG A 363 -5.39 32.67 44.81
N VAL A 364 -6.08 32.44 45.91
CA VAL A 364 -6.29 33.45 46.95
C VAL A 364 -5.88 32.87 48.30
N ALA A 365 -4.62 32.90 48.60
CA ALA A 365 -4.05 32.94 49.95
C ALA A 365 -2.63 33.56 49.84
#